data_78c2ec2b565bae16ee51527f3fe0a5a5
#
_entry.id   78c2ec2b565bae16ee51527f3fe0a5a5
#
_cell.length_a   1.000
_cell.length_b   1.000
_cell.length_c   1.000
_cell.angle_alpha   90.00
_cell.angle_beta   90.00
_cell.angle_gamma   90.00
#
_symmetry.space_group_name_H-M   'P 1'
#
loop_
_entity.id
_entity.type
_entity.pdbx_description
1 polymer ?
#
loop_
_entity_poly.entity_id
_entity_poly.type
_entity_poly.pdbx_seq_one_letter_code
_entity_poly.pdbx_strand_id
1 'polypeptide(L)'
;MMGQEMRAVGFTEFGGPEVLGMVSLPVPSPGPGQVRVRVAAAAVNPTDLAFRSGAHRSMPDGVSPPYVPGMDLAGVVDIAGPGADSLWAPGDRVMAAVSPWGPGGGAQAEFVVVAADALARVPESIGLRAAATLPMNALTVRAALDELALRPGQTLGVTGAAGAVGGYAI
;
A
#
# COMPACT_ATOMS: atom_id res chain seq x y z
N MET A 1 21.50 -9.55 19.79
CA MET A 1 20.98 -8.17 19.71
C MET A 1 19.51 -8.28 19.38
N MET A 2 18.61 -7.82 20.25
CA MET A 2 17.19 -7.73 19.91
C MET A 2 17.06 -6.69 18.79
N GLY A 3 16.50 -7.09 17.65
CA GLY A 3 16.25 -6.19 16.52
C GLY A 3 15.30 -5.08 16.94
N GLN A 4 15.35 -3.94 16.27
CA GLN A 4 14.41 -2.86 16.48
C GLN A 4 13.01 -3.33 16.10
N GLU A 5 12.02 -3.07 16.95
CA GLU A 5 10.61 -3.40 16.70
C GLU A 5 9.83 -2.18 16.20
N MET A 6 8.78 -2.44 15.42
CA MET A 6 7.81 -1.47 14.94
C MET A 6 6.40 -1.87 15.35
N ARG A 7 5.50 -0.90 15.38
CA ARG A 7 4.07 -1.14 15.59
C ARG A 7 3.37 -1.27 14.24
N ALA A 8 2.38 -2.15 14.22
CA ALA A 8 1.45 -2.27 13.10
C ALA A 8 0.03 -2.50 13.62
N VAL A 9 -0.97 -2.22 12.79
CA VAL A 9 -2.33 -2.72 13.01
C VAL A 9 -2.41 -4.09 12.35
N GLY A 10 -2.82 -5.11 13.10
CA GLY A 10 -2.86 -6.48 12.59
C GLY A 10 -3.91 -7.33 13.28
N PHE A 11 -4.04 -8.57 12.80
CA PHE A 11 -4.93 -9.58 13.36
C PHE A 11 -4.33 -10.97 13.24
N THR A 12 -4.69 -11.87 14.14
CA THR A 12 -4.20 -13.26 14.16
C THR A 12 -5.25 -14.28 13.71
N GLU A 13 -6.53 -13.87 13.69
CA GLU A 13 -7.66 -14.67 13.22
C GLU A 13 -8.59 -13.81 12.37
N PHE A 14 -9.28 -14.43 11.44
CA PHE A 14 -10.26 -13.72 10.60
C PHE A 14 -11.55 -13.46 11.39
N GLY A 15 -12.11 -12.24 11.22
CA GLY A 15 -13.31 -11.85 11.95
C GLY A 15 -13.82 -10.46 11.62
N GLY A 16 -14.63 -9.93 12.54
CA GLY A 16 -15.13 -8.56 12.50
C GLY A 16 -14.08 -7.52 12.92
N PRO A 17 -14.47 -6.24 13.08
CA PRO A 17 -13.53 -5.18 13.47
C PRO A 17 -12.78 -5.43 14.79
N GLU A 18 -13.36 -6.24 15.66
CA GLU A 18 -12.85 -6.58 16.99
C GLU A 18 -11.54 -7.37 16.98
N VAL A 19 -11.21 -8.05 15.86
CA VAL A 19 -9.95 -8.80 15.75
C VAL A 19 -8.75 -7.92 15.46
N LEU A 20 -8.96 -6.64 15.08
CA LEU A 20 -7.88 -5.70 14.83
C LEU A 20 -7.25 -5.22 16.13
N GLY A 21 -5.94 -5.28 16.21
CA GLY A 21 -5.19 -4.80 17.36
C GLY A 21 -3.82 -4.26 16.96
N MET A 22 -3.15 -3.64 17.94
CA MET A 22 -1.74 -3.27 17.77
C MET A 22 -0.88 -4.51 17.94
N VAL A 23 -0.02 -4.77 16.98
CA VAL A 23 0.96 -5.83 16.99
C VAL A 23 2.37 -5.25 16.92
N SER A 24 3.33 -5.95 17.53
CA SER A 24 4.76 -5.64 17.42
C SER A 24 5.43 -6.57 16.42
N LEU A 25 6.18 -6.02 15.50
CA LEU A 25 6.86 -6.75 14.44
C LEU A 25 8.31 -6.27 14.32
N PRO A 26 9.23 -7.12 13.88
CA PRO A 26 10.59 -6.65 13.56
C PRO A 26 10.56 -5.56 12.48
N VAL A 27 11.37 -4.50 12.64
CA VAL A 27 11.55 -3.50 11.58
C VAL A 27 12.19 -4.20 10.37
N PRO A 28 11.55 -4.19 9.19
CA PRO A 28 12.07 -4.89 8.03
C PRO A 28 13.31 -4.18 7.46
N SER A 29 14.22 -4.95 6.88
CA SER A 29 15.39 -4.42 6.17
C SER A 29 15.19 -4.54 4.67
N PRO A 30 15.45 -3.47 3.87
CA PRO A 30 15.34 -3.55 2.43
C PRO A 30 16.51 -4.36 1.85
N GLY A 31 16.17 -5.30 0.95
CA GLY A 31 17.13 -6.02 0.14
C GLY A 31 17.54 -5.24 -1.12
N PRO A 32 18.30 -5.88 -2.04
CA PRO A 32 18.64 -5.28 -3.34
C PRO A 32 17.40 -4.86 -4.12
N GLY A 33 17.42 -3.64 -4.69
CA GLY A 33 16.31 -3.07 -5.46
C GLY A 33 15.08 -2.71 -4.63
N GLN A 34 15.16 -2.71 -3.30
CA GLN A 34 14.05 -2.39 -2.40
C GLN A 34 14.31 -1.11 -1.60
N VAL A 35 13.23 -0.51 -1.13
CA VAL A 35 13.23 0.70 -0.31
C VAL A 35 12.38 0.46 0.92
N ARG A 36 12.90 0.81 2.10
CA ARG A 36 12.08 0.91 3.31
C ARG A 36 11.45 2.30 3.39
N VAL A 37 10.14 2.33 3.48
CA VAL A 37 9.35 3.55 3.64
C VAL A 37 8.88 3.66 5.08
N ARG A 38 9.11 4.81 5.71
CA ARG A 38 8.47 5.19 6.96
C ARG A 38 7.08 5.74 6.60
N VAL A 39 6.05 4.98 6.94
CA VAL A 39 4.67 5.27 6.56
C VAL A 39 4.13 6.45 7.38
N ALA A 40 3.60 7.44 6.69
CA ALA A 40 2.92 8.59 7.30
C ALA A 40 1.39 8.40 7.29
N ALA A 41 0.86 7.70 6.30
CA ALA A 41 -0.55 7.36 6.18
C ALA A 41 -0.73 6.11 5.32
N ALA A 42 -1.72 5.30 5.67
CA ALA A 42 -2.23 4.17 4.89
C ALA A 42 -3.74 4.33 4.72
N ALA A 43 -4.27 4.06 3.52
CA ALA A 43 -5.70 4.08 3.29
C ALA A 43 -6.35 2.79 3.79
N VAL A 44 -7.65 2.88 4.07
CA VAL A 44 -8.50 1.70 4.32
C VAL A 44 -9.43 1.53 3.12
N ASN A 45 -9.36 0.37 2.49
CA ASN A 45 -10.12 0.01 1.30
C ASN A 45 -11.11 -1.13 1.59
N PRO A 46 -12.14 -1.33 0.77
CA PRO A 46 -13.02 -2.49 0.88
C PRO A 46 -12.29 -3.84 0.88
N THR A 47 -11.15 -3.93 0.21
CA THR A 47 -10.28 -5.11 0.20
C THR A 47 -9.68 -5.42 1.57
N ASP A 48 -9.39 -4.41 2.40
CA ASP A 48 -8.91 -4.63 3.77
C ASP A 48 -9.98 -5.25 4.64
N LEU A 49 -11.24 -4.84 4.44
CA LEU A 49 -12.39 -5.43 5.13
C LEU A 49 -12.60 -6.89 4.70
N ALA A 50 -12.50 -7.15 3.39
CA ALA A 50 -12.60 -8.50 2.83
C ALA A 50 -11.45 -9.40 3.32
N PHE A 51 -10.23 -8.87 3.39
CA PHE A 51 -9.07 -9.58 3.92
C PHE A 51 -9.29 -9.95 5.40
N ARG A 52 -9.60 -8.98 6.24
CA ARG A 52 -9.84 -9.22 7.67
C ARG A 52 -10.99 -10.20 7.92
N SER A 53 -12.10 -10.10 7.19
CA SER A 53 -13.25 -10.99 7.36
C SER A 53 -13.00 -12.43 6.90
N GLY A 54 -11.90 -12.68 6.19
CA GLY A 54 -11.56 -13.97 5.63
C GLY A 54 -12.30 -14.30 4.32
N ALA A 55 -12.84 -13.31 3.61
CA ALA A 55 -13.38 -13.54 2.27
C ALA A 55 -12.32 -14.08 1.29
N HIS A 56 -11.04 -13.80 1.57
CA HIS A 56 -9.87 -14.34 0.88
C HIS A 56 -8.98 -15.11 1.86
N ARG A 57 -9.46 -16.25 2.34
CA ARG A 57 -8.78 -17.06 3.37
C ARG A 57 -7.56 -17.84 2.86
N SER A 58 -7.41 -17.97 1.55
CA SER A 58 -6.24 -18.64 0.97
C SER A 58 -5.04 -17.72 1.04
N MET A 59 -4.22 -17.91 2.05
CA MET A 59 -2.95 -17.19 2.17
C MET A 59 -1.87 -17.94 1.36
N PRO A 60 -0.96 -17.21 0.72
CA PRO A 60 0.20 -17.82 0.08
C PRO A 60 1.05 -18.59 1.10
N ASP A 61 1.76 -19.61 0.61
CA ASP A 61 2.69 -20.38 1.43
C ASP A 61 3.72 -19.47 2.11
N GLY A 62 3.96 -19.72 3.39
CA GLY A 62 4.91 -18.94 4.19
C GLY A 62 4.37 -17.63 4.79
N VAL A 63 3.13 -17.25 4.49
CA VAL A 63 2.47 -16.11 5.15
C VAL A 63 1.68 -16.58 6.35
N SER A 64 2.04 -16.12 7.53
CA SER A 64 1.45 -16.51 8.82
C SER A 64 1.05 -15.26 9.63
N PRO A 65 0.11 -15.40 10.58
CA PRO A 65 -0.25 -14.29 11.44
C PRO A 65 0.93 -13.83 12.34
N PRO A 66 0.93 -12.58 12.80
CA PRO A 66 -0.16 -11.63 12.60
C PRO A 66 -0.18 -11.07 11.17
N TYR A 67 -1.38 -10.96 10.60
CA TYR A 67 -1.61 -10.37 9.27
C TYR A 67 -1.76 -8.85 9.40
N VAL A 68 -1.09 -8.10 8.55
CA VAL A 68 -1.17 -6.64 8.50
C VAL A 68 -1.95 -6.24 7.25
N PRO A 69 -3.10 -5.55 7.38
CA PRO A 69 -3.85 -5.06 6.24
C PRO A 69 -3.25 -3.75 5.68
N GLY A 70 -3.89 -3.22 4.63
CA GLY A 70 -3.51 -1.98 3.95
C GLY A 70 -2.90 -2.24 2.59
N MET A 71 -3.51 -1.65 1.56
CA MET A 71 -3.02 -1.76 0.18
C MET A 71 -2.38 -0.49 -0.34
N ASP A 72 -2.54 0.62 0.36
CA ASP A 72 -2.03 1.93 -0.03
C ASP A 72 -1.22 2.56 1.07
N LEU A 73 -0.09 3.13 0.72
CA LEU A 73 0.70 3.95 1.63
C LEU A 73 1.17 5.25 0.97
N ALA A 74 1.41 6.24 1.81
CA ALA A 74 2.31 7.34 1.52
C ALA A 74 3.19 7.62 2.74
N GLY A 75 4.42 8.03 2.48
CA GLY A 75 5.40 8.24 3.54
C GLY A 75 6.67 8.87 3.00
N VAL A 76 7.75 8.63 3.71
CA VAL A 76 9.07 9.08 3.29
C VAL A 76 10.02 7.89 3.24
N VAL A 77 10.93 7.92 2.29
CA VAL A 77 12.02 6.95 2.22
C VAL A 77 12.85 7.04 3.50
N ASP A 78 13.02 5.92 4.16
CA ASP A 78 13.84 5.78 5.36
C ASP A 78 15.23 5.25 4.99
N ILE A 79 15.29 4.15 4.26
CA ILE A 79 16.53 3.54 3.75
C ILE A 79 16.27 2.98 2.36
N ALA A 80 17.19 3.24 1.42
CA ALA A 80 17.25 2.54 0.14
C ALA A 80 18.23 1.36 0.24
N GLY A 81 17.83 0.20 -0.23
CA GLY A 81 18.71 -0.97 -0.34
C GLY A 81 19.68 -0.87 -1.52
N PRO A 82 20.61 -1.81 -1.66
CA PRO A 82 21.57 -1.81 -2.75
C PRO A 82 20.91 -1.72 -4.12
N GLY A 83 21.38 -0.80 -4.97
CA GLY A 83 20.86 -0.56 -6.32
C GLY A 83 19.59 0.30 -6.37
N ALA A 84 18.88 0.50 -5.26
CA ALA A 84 17.75 1.43 -5.17
C ALA A 84 18.21 2.85 -4.81
N ASP A 85 19.37 3.00 -4.23
CA ASP A 85 20.00 4.26 -3.77
C ASP A 85 20.33 5.23 -4.91
N SER A 86 20.40 4.76 -6.15
CA SER A 86 20.52 5.61 -7.33
C SER A 86 19.20 6.30 -7.73
N LEU A 87 18.06 5.78 -7.27
CA LEU A 87 16.72 6.25 -7.59
C LEU A 87 16.06 7.02 -6.43
N TRP A 88 16.35 6.60 -5.20
CA TRP A 88 15.67 7.05 -4.00
C TRP A 88 16.67 7.42 -2.89
N ALA A 89 16.44 8.58 -2.28
CA ALA A 89 17.21 9.07 -1.15
C ALA A 89 16.34 9.13 0.13
N PRO A 90 16.94 8.93 1.32
CA PRO A 90 16.24 9.17 2.58
C PRO A 90 15.60 10.56 2.62
N GLY A 91 14.33 10.60 3.02
CA GLY A 91 13.53 11.83 3.03
C GLY A 91 12.68 12.06 1.78
N ASP A 92 12.91 11.36 0.67
CA ASP A 92 12.04 11.43 -0.51
C ASP A 92 10.60 11.08 -0.13
N ARG A 93 9.66 11.91 -0.59
CA ARG A 93 8.23 11.72 -0.36
C ARG A 93 7.68 10.76 -1.39
N VAL A 94 7.11 9.66 -0.95
CA VAL A 94 6.70 8.56 -1.82
C VAL A 94 5.31 8.03 -1.48
N MET A 95 4.69 7.40 -2.48
CA MET A 95 3.46 6.62 -2.33
C MET A 95 3.60 5.31 -3.10
N ALA A 96 2.87 4.29 -2.69
CA ALA A 96 2.85 2.98 -3.33
C ALA A 96 1.57 2.22 -3.05
N ALA A 97 1.21 1.33 -3.99
CA ALA A 97 0.33 0.21 -3.71
C ALA A 97 1.16 -1.00 -3.26
N VAL A 98 0.68 -1.71 -2.25
CA VAL A 98 1.33 -2.91 -1.69
C VAL A 98 0.31 -4.04 -1.54
N SER A 99 0.79 -5.28 -1.49
CA SER A 99 -0.06 -6.44 -1.29
C SER A 99 0.02 -6.92 0.16
N PRO A 100 -1.10 -6.92 0.92
CA PRO A 100 -1.12 -7.44 2.28
C PRO A 100 -0.97 -8.96 2.35
N TRP A 101 -1.10 -9.65 1.23
CA TRP A 101 -0.90 -11.11 1.11
C TRP A 101 0.57 -11.49 0.89
N GLY A 102 1.48 -10.54 0.78
CA GLY A 102 2.90 -10.81 0.67
C GLY A 102 3.58 -11.03 2.04
N PRO A 103 4.81 -11.54 2.04
CA PRO A 103 5.55 -11.81 3.28
C PRO A 103 5.91 -10.56 4.08
N GLY A 104 5.83 -9.38 3.45
CA GLY A 104 6.05 -8.08 4.11
C GLY A 104 4.82 -7.51 4.80
N GLY A 105 3.64 -8.14 4.63
CA GLY A 105 2.37 -7.59 5.10
C GLY A 105 1.93 -6.33 4.36
N GLY A 106 0.86 -5.70 4.83
CA GLY A 106 0.27 -4.50 4.24
C GLY A 106 0.81 -3.19 4.77
N ALA A 107 0.16 -2.11 4.35
CA ALA A 107 0.59 -0.72 4.58
C ALA A 107 0.32 -0.19 6.00
N GLN A 108 -0.49 -0.88 6.82
CA GLN A 108 -0.87 -0.39 8.15
C GLN A 108 0.21 -0.70 9.21
N ALA A 109 1.46 -0.35 8.91
CA ALA A 109 2.65 -0.51 9.75
C ALA A 109 3.50 0.76 9.75
N GLU A 110 4.36 0.94 10.75
CA GLU A 110 5.27 2.10 10.82
C GLU A 110 6.30 2.09 9.68
N PHE A 111 6.74 0.89 9.26
CA PHE A 111 7.68 0.72 8.15
C PHE A 111 7.21 -0.38 7.21
N VAL A 112 7.39 -0.16 5.92
CA VAL A 112 7.09 -1.15 4.86
C VAL A 112 8.24 -1.17 3.87
N VAL A 113 8.61 -2.35 3.42
CA VAL A 113 9.60 -2.52 2.34
C VAL A 113 8.86 -2.72 1.02
N VAL A 114 9.23 -1.91 0.03
CA VAL A 114 8.61 -1.87 -1.29
C VAL A 114 9.69 -1.98 -2.35
N ALA A 115 9.40 -2.59 -3.50
CA ALA A 115 10.29 -2.56 -4.65
C ALA A 115 10.49 -1.10 -5.14
N ALA A 116 11.69 -0.73 -5.51
CA ALA A 116 12.05 0.64 -5.86
C ALA A 116 11.25 1.16 -7.07
N ASP A 117 10.89 0.29 -7.99
CA ASP A 117 10.11 0.58 -9.19
C ASP A 117 8.59 0.65 -8.95
N ALA A 118 8.12 0.17 -7.78
CA ALA A 118 6.72 0.29 -7.37
C ALA A 118 6.42 1.61 -6.64
N LEU A 119 7.43 2.44 -6.38
CA LEU A 119 7.29 3.74 -5.73
C LEU A 119 7.01 4.86 -6.73
N ALA A 120 6.11 5.76 -6.37
CA ALA A 120 5.89 7.03 -7.06
C ALA A 120 6.21 8.21 -6.15
N ARG A 121 6.77 9.28 -6.72
CA ARG A 121 7.01 10.53 -5.97
C ARG A 121 5.71 11.24 -5.65
N VAL A 122 5.59 11.74 -4.43
CA VAL A 122 4.48 12.61 -4.02
C VAL A 122 4.88 14.06 -4.29
N PRO A 123 4.12 14.81 -5.13
CA PRO A 123 4.36 16.23 -5.35
C PRO A 123 4.34 17.01 -4.04
N GLU A 124 5.14 18.08 -3.95
CA GLU A 124 5.24 18.91 -2.73
C GLU A 124 3.91 19.54 -2.34
N SER A 125 3.08 19.87 -3.34
CA SER A 125 1.76 20.47 -3.14
C SER A 125 0.72 19.53 -2.53
N ILE A 126 0.99 18.21 -2.47
CA ILE A 126 0.04 17.22 -1.98
C ILE A 126 0.50 16.70 -0.61
N GLY A 127 -0.36 16.76 0.39
CA GLY A 127 -0.10 16.18 1.71
C GLY A 127 -0.05 14.65 1.66
N LEU A 128 0.81 14.02 2.47
CA LEU A 128 0.97 12.56 2.48
C LEU A 128 -0.34 11.81 2.80
N ARG A 129 -1.24 12.38 3.62
CA ARG A 129 -2.56 11.77 3.88
C ARG A 129 -3.41 11.68 2.61
N ALA A 130 -3.43 12.74 1.80
CA ALA A 130 -4.13 12.73 0.54
C ALA A 130 -3.45 11.79 -0.46
N ALA A 131 -2.12 11.81 -0.52
CA ALA A 131 -1.35 10.94 -1.39
C ALA A 131 -1.61 9.45 -1.11
N ALA A 132 -1.81 9.05 0.16
CA ALA A 132 -2.09 7.67 0.53
C ALA A 132 -3.42 7.13 -0.03
N THR A 133 -4.35 7.96 -0.46
CA THR A 133 -5.63 7.53 -1.04
C THR A 133 -5.56 7.24 -2.54
N LEU A 134 -4.44 7.60 -3.18
CA LEU A 134 -4.29 7.58 -4.63
C LEU A 134 -3.88 6.21 -5.21
N PRO A 135 -2.89 5.47 -4.68
CA PRO A 135 -2.20 4.44 -5.45
C PRO A 135 -3.12 3.36 -6.02
N MET A 136 -3.88 2.65 -5.17
CA MET A 136 -4.75 1.56 -5.64
C MET A 136 -5.89 2.06 -6.53
N ASN A 137 -6.50 3.21 -6.16
CA ASN A 137 -7.60 3.78 -6.94
C ASN A 137 -7.10 4.23 -8.32
N ALA A 138 -5.98 4.93 -8.39
CA ALA A 138 -5.40 5.39 -9.65
C ALA A 138 -4.94 4.22 -10.54
N LEU A 139 -4.31 3.19 -9.97
CA LEU A 139 -3.93 2.00 -10.72
C LEU A 139 -5.15 1.26 -11.25
N THR A 140 -6.23 1.14 -10.46
CA THR A 140 -7.49 0.53 -10.90
C THR A 140 -8.11 1.30 -12.07
N VAL A 141 -8.17 2.62 -11.96
CA VAL A 141 -8.70 3.48 -13.03
C VAL A 141 -7.82 3.39 -14.27
N ARG A 142 -6.50 3.48 -14.10
CA ARG A 142 -5.56 3.40 -15.21
C ARG A 142 -5.70 2.07 -15.96
N ALA A 143 -5.74 0.94 -15.25
CA ALA A 143 -5.93 -0.37 -15.84
C ALA A 143 -7.27 -0.46 -16.61
N ALA A 144 -8.36 0.07 -16.03
CA ALA A 144 -9.65 0.10 -16.70
C ALA A 144 -9.65 0.96 -17.97
N LEU A 145 -9.01 2.14 -17.95
CA LEU A 145 -8.90 3.02 -19.12
C LEU A 145 -8.02 2.41 -20.21
N ASP A 146 -6.94 1.74 -19.83
CA ASP A 146 -6.06 1.04 -20.79
C ASP A 146 -6.82 -0.12 -21.47
N GLU A 147 -7.61 -0.90 -20.72
CA GLU A 147 -8.43 -1.99 -21.27
C GLU A 147 -9.54 -1.47 -22.21
N LEU A 148 -10.14 -0.32 -21.88
CA LEU A 148 -11.15 0.31 -22.74
C LEU A 148 -10.56 0.83 -24.06
N ALA A 149 -9.26 1.11 -24.12
CA ALA A 149 -8.56 1.57 -25.32
C ALA A 149 -9.28 2.71 -26.06
N LEU A 150 -9.76 3.72 -25.33
CA LEU A 150 -10.58 4.81 -25.84
C LEU A 150 -9.84 5.60 -26.92
N ARG A 151 -10.57 5.93 -28.00
CA ARG A 151 -10.06 6.73 -29.12
C ARG A 151 -10.56 8.18 -28.97
N PRO A 152 -9.84 9.16 -29.52
CA PRO A 152 -10.30 10.54 -29.58
C PRO A 152 -11.73 10.64 -30.16
N GLY A 153 -12.58 11.43 -29.51
CA GLY A 153 -13.99 11.62 -29.89
C GLY A 153 -14.98 10.60 -29.32
N GLN A 154 -14.51 9.57 -28.63
CA GLN A 154 -15.41 8.65 -27.90
C GLN A 154 -15.84 9.26 -26.55
N THR A 155 -17.01 8.83 -26.08
CA THR A 155 -17.56 9.25 -24.79
C THR A 155 -17.45 8.12 -23.79
N LEU A 156 -16.91 8.42 -22.61
CA LEU A 156 -16.87 7.53 -21.45
C LEU A 156 -18.02 7.89 -20.49
N GLY A 157 -18.88 6.92 -20.20
CA GLY A 157 -19.86 7.03 -19.11
C GLY A 157 -19.30 6.41 -17.82
N VAL A 158 -19.26 7.18 -16.75
CA VAL A 158 -18.80 6.72 -15.43
C VAL A 158 -19.98 6.66 -14.46
N THR A 159 -20.36 5.44 -14.04
CA THR A 159 -21.33 5.24 -12.95
C THR A 159 -20.60 5.24 -11.61
N GLY A 160 -21.23 5.76 -10.55
CA GLY A 160 -20.57 5.89 -9.25
C GLY A 160 -19.44 6.93 -9.23
N ALA A 161 -19.53 7.97 -10.06
CA ALA A 161 -18.51 9.03 -10.19
C ALA A 161 -18.20 9.79 -8.87
N ALA A 162 -19.13 9.77 -7.91
CA ALA A 162 -18.91 10.33 -6.57
C ALA A 162 -18.12 9.41 -5.63
N GLY A 163 -17.86 8.16 -6.01
CA GLY A 163 -17.04 7.22 -5.25
C GLY A 163 -15.55 7.42 -5.52
N ALA A 164 -14.70 6.75 -4.73
CA ALA A 164 -13.25 6.90 -4.82
C ALA A 164 -12.73 6.54 -6.22
N VAL A 165 -13.03 5.36 -6.74
CA VAL A 165 -12.59 4.95 -8.09
C VAL A 165 -13.22 5.83 -9.17
N GLY A 166 -14.54 6.07 -9.10
CA GLY A 166 -15.25 6.88 -10.10
C GLY A 166 -14.73 8.31 -10.16
N GLY A 167 -14.42 8.92 -9.02
CA GLY A 167 -13.86 10.28 -8.94
C GLY A 167 -12.45 10.43 -9.56
N TYR A 168 -11.68 9.35 -9.64
CA TYR A 168 -10.40 9.36 -10.35
C TYR A 168 -10.56 9.04 -11.86
N ALA A 169 -11.72 8.56 -12.30
CA ALA A 169 -11.99 8.21 -13.70
C ALA A 169 -12.53 9.39 -14.53
N ILE A 170 -12.90 10.48 -13.89
CA ILE A 170 -13.35 11.74 -14.50
C ILE A 170 -12.31 12.83 -14.33
#